data_67dd85c6a4571338bca6ffd263e04ab5
#
_entry.id   67dd85c6a4571338bca6ffd263e04ab5
#
_cell.length_a   1.000
_cell.length_b   1.000
_cell.length_c   1.000
_cell.angle_alpha   90.00
_cell.angle_beta   90.00
_cell.angle_gamma   90.00
#
_symmetry.space_group_name_H-M   'P 1'
#
loop_
_entity.id
_entity.type
_entity.pdbx_description
1 polymer ?
#
loop_
_entity_poly.entity_id
_entity_poly.type
_entity_poly.pdbx_seq_one_letter_code
_entity_poly.pdbx_strand_id
1 'polypeptide(L)'
;MTSGDPSHYNVVAHETFGAASTYSRLFDATPERTCEAARRALLSQGYLINVAKGKEIEGQKSFQPAFDNQQIITIRIVCAVDSHDGKVSLGFVSALKDTYNLKKSSNSASVGVGALGSLSLPFAAGNDSLVKVGSETVNSATFYDSLFDLIKSFLRQDATLRQQSLHDDEDFVE
;
A
#
# COMPACT_ATOMS: atom_id res chain seq x y z
N MET A 1 18.70 49.37 -0.95
CA MET A 1 18.85 48.07 -1.61
C MET A 1 18.35 47.01 -0.66
N THR A 2 17.12 46.66 -0.76
CA THR A 2 16.54 45.55 -0.05
C THR A 2 16.81 44.28 -0.85
N SER A 3 17.78 43.51 -0.42
CA SER A 3 17.96 42.15 -0.88
C SER A 3 16.72 41.37 -0.48
N GLY A 4 15.88 41.13 -1.45
CA GLY A 4 14.75 40.24 -1.26
C GLY A 4 15.27 38.86 -0.87
N ASP A 5 14.99 38.50 0.34
CA ASP A 5 15.09 37.15 0.80
C ASP A 5 14.29 36.24 -0.19
N PRO A 6 14.91 35.23 -0.78
CA PRO A 6 14.13 34.28 -1.54
C PRO A 6 13.19 33.61 -0.56
N SER A 7 11.96 34.09 -0.55
CA SER A 7 10.91 33.46 0.21
C SER A 7 11.00 31.95 -0.01
N HIS A 8 11.32 31.25 1.03
CA HIS A 8 11.03 29.83 1.10
C HIS A 8 9.53 29.69 0.84
N TYR A 9 9.19 29.54 -0.41
CA TYR A 9 7.89 29.03 -0.74
C TYR A 9 7.84 27.64 -0.08
N ASN A 10 7.27 27.59 1.09
CA ASN A 10 6.68 26.36 1.55
C ASN A 10 5.67 25.99 0.48
N VAL A 11 6.12 25.19 -0.45
CA VAL A 11 5.24 24.49 -1.35
C VAL A 11 4.54 23.44 -0.49
N VAL A 12 3.62 23.91 0.34
CA VAL A 12 2.54 23.06 0.78
C VAL A 12 1.88 22.63 -0.50
N ALA A 13 2.08 21.36 -0.87
CA ALA A 13 1.40 20.78 -1.98
C ALA A 13 -0.05 21.25 -1.93
N HIS A 14 -0.55 21.82 -3.02
CA HIS A 14 -1.89 22.38 -3.07
C HIS A 14 -2.90 21.28 -2.78
N GLU A 15 -3.27 21.17 -1.51
CA GLU A 15 -4.33 20.27 -1.10
C GLU A 15 -5.67 20.91 -1.49
N THR A 16 -6.31 20.32 -2.47
CA THR A 16 -7.69 20.62 -2.81
C THR A 16 -8.53 19.41 -2.43
N PHE A 17 -9.30 19.54 -1.38
CA PHE A 17 -10.20 18.47 -0.95
C PHE A 17 -11.26 18.21 -2.03
N GLY A 18 -11.09 17.09 -2.73
CA GLY A 18 -11.94 16.68 -3.83
C GLY A 18 -13.10 15.77 -3.40
N ALA A 19 -13.61 14.98 -4.36
CA ALA A 19 -14.71 14.07 -4.11
C ALA A 19 -14.37 12.99 -3.08
N ALA A 20 -15.18 12.85 -2.05
CA ALA A 20 -15.02 11.83 -1.01
C ALA A 20 -15.02 10.40 -1.57
N SER A 21 -15.71 10.18 -2.68
CA SER A 21 -15.86 8.86 -3.30
C SER A 21 -14.60 8.28 -3.95
N THR A 22 -13.54 9.06 -4.14
CA THR A 22 -12.30 8.52 -4.73
C THR A 22 -11.64 7.50 -3.84
N TYR A 23 -11.54 7.78 -2.54
CA TYR A 23 -10.81 6.98 -1.56
C TYR A 23 -11.69 6.24 -0.57
N SER A 24 -13.00 6.23 -0.80
CA SER A 24 -13.94 5.58 0.09
C SER A 24 -15.12 4.97 -0.66
N ARG A 25 -15.68 3.90 -0.10
CA ARG A 25 -16.91 3.25 -0.59
C ARG A 25 -17.70 2.70 0.57
N LEU A 26 -19.03 2.71 0.39
CA LEU A 26 -19.96 2.00 1.26
C LEU A 26 -19.99 0.52 0.91
N PHE A 27 -20.05 -0.31 1.94
CA PHE A 27 -20.20 -1.75 1.85
C PHE A 27 -21.36 -2.21 2.73
N ASP A 28 -22.19 -3.09 2.19
CA ASP A 28 -23.29 -3.73 2.92
C ASP A 28 -22.75 -4.90 3.75
N ALA A 29 -21.90 -4.57 4.69
CA ALA A 29 -21.27 -5.50 5.61
C ALA A 29 -20.74 -4.76 6.84
N THR A 30 -20.54 -5.50 7.93
CA THR A 30 -19.89 -4.94 9.12
C THR A 30 -18.46 -4.50 8.82
N PRO A 31 -17.88 -3.55 9.58
CA PRO A 31 -16.49 -3.13 9.38
C PRO A 31 -15.51 -4.30 9.39
N GLU A 32 -15.69 -5.25 10.30
CA GLU A 32 -14.82 -6.43 10.43
C GLU A 32 -14.88 -7.32 9.19
N ARG A 33 -16.07 -7.54 8.65
CA ARG A 33 -16.26 -8.33 7.42
C ARG A 33 -15.70 -7.62 6.19
N THR A 34 -15.89 -6.33 6.11
CA THR A 34 -15.33 -5.52 5.02
C THR A 34 -13.81 -5.53 5.04
N CYS A 35 -13.20 -5.36 6.21
CA CYS A 35 -11.74 -5.45 6.34
C CYS A 35 -11.21 -6.87 6.12
N GLU A 36 -11.93 -7.91 6.50
CA GLU A 36 -11.53 -9.28 6.17
C GLU A 36 -11.58 -9.54 4.65
N ALA A 37 -12.60 -9.05 3.97
CA ALA A 37 -12.66 -9.11 2.51
C ALA A 37 -11.52 -8.30 1.86
N ALA A 38 -11.19 -7.15 2.42
CA ALA A 38 -10.06 -6.33 1.97
C ALA A 38 -8.72 -7.06 2.14
N ARG A 39 -8.52 -7.74 3.26
CA ARG A 39 -7.32 -8.56 3.50
C ARG A 39 -7.19 -9.65 2.44
N ARG A 40 -8.26 -10.37 2.15
CA ARG A 40 -8.29 -11.41 1.12
C ARG A 40 -8.05 -10.83 -0.27
N ALA A 41 -8.62 -9.67 -0.56
CA ALA A 41 -8.39 -8.98 -1.82
C ALA A 41 -6.91 -8.65 -2.01
N LEU A 42 -6.25 -8.08 -1.01
CA LEU A 42 -4.82 -7.79 -1.07
C LEU A 42 -3.97 -9.05 -1.21
N LEU A 43 -4.27 -10.10 -0.45
CA LEU A 43 -3.58 -11.39 -0.55
C LEU A 43 -3.72 -11.98 -1.95
N SER A 44 -4.89 -11.88 -2.56
CA SER A 44 -5.13 -12.40 -3.91
C SER A 44 -4.31 -11.70 -4.99
N GLN A 45 -3.84 -10.50 -4.72
CA GLN A 45 -2.99 -9.71 -5.61
C GLN A 45 -1.50 -9.77 -5.26
N GLY A 46 -1.13 -10.63 -4.31
CA GLY A 46 0.26 -10.84 -3.92
C GLY A 46 0.82 -9.81 -2.94
N TYR A 47 -0.04 -9.08 -2.24
CA TYR A 47 0.40 -8.18 -1.16
C TYR A 47 0.78 -8.99 0.07
N LEU A 48 1.84 -8.55 0.74
CA LEU A 48 2.20 -9.02 2.08
C LEU A 48 1.45 -8.18 3.11
N ILE A 49 0.76 -8.84 4.03
CA ILE A 49 -0.02 -8.14 5.06
C ILE A 49 0.87 -7.82 6.25
N ASN A 50 1.03 -6.53 6.53
CA ASN A 50 1.83 -6.02 7.65
C ASN A 50 1.00 -5.76 8.90
N VAL A 51 -0.26 -5.33 8.71
CA VAL A 51 -1.21 -5.04 9.78
C VAL A 51 -2.53 -5.71 9.44
N ALA A 52 -3.07 -6.46 10.38
CA ALA A 52 -4.40 -7.06 10.31
C ALA A 52 -5.06 -6.94 11.69
N LYS A 53 -5.72 -5.82 11.92
CA LYS A 53 -6.51 -5.55 13.13
C LYS A 53 -7.95 -5.38 12.67
N GLY A 54 -8.91 -5.99 13.28
CA GLY A 54 -10.29 -6.12 12.83
C GLY A 54 -10.88 -5.05 11.89
N LYS A 55 -10.49 -3.78 12.07
CA LYS A 55 -10.97 -2.63 11.28
C LYS A 55 -9.87 -1.90 10.50
N GLU A 56 -8.67 -2.42 10.50
CA GLU A 56 -7.53 -1.84 9.81
C GLU A 56 -6.66 -2.93 9.18
N ILE A 57 -6.39 -2.77 7.90
CA ILE A 57 -5.52 -3.67 7.13
C ILE A 57 -4.46 -2.81 6.44
N GLU A 58 -3.22 -3.26 6.49
CA GLU A 58 -2.14 -2.70 5.71
C GLU A 58 -1.39 -3.82 4.99
N GLY A 59 -1.13 -3.60 3.72
CA GLY A 59 -0.38 -4.51 2.88
C GLY A 59 0.61 -3.79 2.01
N GLN A 60 1.69 -4.48 1.66
CA GLN A 60 2.75 -3.98 0.79
C GLN A 60 3.03 -4.93 -0.35
N LYS A 61 3.39 -4.37 -1.49
CA LYS A 61 3.87 -5.13 -2.64
C LYS A 61 5.02 -4.38 -3.29
N SER A 62 6.08 -5.12 -3.60
CA SER A 62 7.27 -4.58 -4.25
C SER A 62 7.22 -4.82 -5.75
N PHE A 63 7.65 -3.83 -6.51
CA PHE A 63 7.79 -3.88 -7.95
C PHE A 63 9.21 -3.44 -8.33
N GLN A 64 9.77 -4.10 -9.31
CA GLN A 64 11.08 -3.72 -9.84
C GLN A 64 10.94 -3.44 -11.34
N PRO A 65 10.51 -2.21 -11.73
CA PRO A 65 10.32 -1.87 -13.13
C PRO A 65 11.63 -1.82 -13.93
N ALA A 66 12.75 -1.60 -13.25
CA ALA A 66 14.08 -1.61 -13.84
C ALA A 66 15.12 -2.15 -12.85
N PHE A 67 16.26 -2.56 -13.36
CA PHE A 67 17.35 -3.13 -12.59
C PHE A 67 17.79 -2.27 -11.38
N ASP A 68 17.78 -0.96 -11.54
CA ASP A 68 18.23 0.03 -10.56
C ASP A 68 17.08 0.78 -9.86
N ASN A 69 15.86 0.36 -10.13
CA ASN A 69 14.66 1.03 -9.62
C ASN A 69 13.73 0.02 -8.95
N GLN A 70 13.36 0.31 -7.72
CA GLN A 70 12.39 -0.46 -6.97
C GLN A 70 11.24 0.44 -6.51
N GLN A 71 10.03 -0.05 -6.65
CA GLN A 71 8.83 0.62 -6.14
C GLN A 71 8.15 -0.25 -5.10
N ILE A 72 7.69 0.37 -4.04
CA ILE A 72 6.87 -0.30 -3.01
C ILE A 72 5.52 0.42 -2.95
N ILE A 73 4.46 -0.33 -3.13
CA ILE A 73 3.10 0.17 -2.91
C ILE A 73 2.64 -0.34 -1.55
N THR A 74 2.29 0.60 -0.68
CA THR A 74 1.67 0.33 0.62
C THR A 74 0.21 0.75 0.55
N ILE A 75 -0.70 -0.18 0.79
CA ILE A 75 -2.13 0.06 0.83
C ILE A 75 -2.62 -0.07 2.26
N ARG A 76 -3.27 0.97 2.75
CA ARG A 76 -3.92 0.99 4.06
C ARG A 76 -5.41 1.11 3.88
N ILE A 77 -6.15 0.23 4.55
CA ILE A 77 -7.60 0.17 4.50
C ILE A 77 -8.13 0.27 5.91
N VAL A 78 -9.03 1.21 6.14
CA VAL A 78 -9.72 1.41 7.41
C VAL A 78 -11.21 1.25 7.17
N CYS A 79 -11.85 0.40 7.97
CA CYS A 79 -13.27 0.11 7.87
C CYS A 79 -13.99 0.70 9.06
N ALA A 80 -14.88 1.67 8.80
CA ALA A 80 -15.65 2.35 9.83
C ALA A 80 -17.14 1.98 9.73
N VAL A 81 -17.82 1.91 10.86
CA VAL A 81 -19.26 1.71 10.86
C VAL A 81 -19.99 2.94 10.29
N ASP A 82 -20.99 2.72 9.45
CA ASP A 82 -21.76 3.80 8.81
C ASP A 82 -23.28 3.66 9.03
N SER A 83 -23.70 2.78 9.90
CA SER A 83 -25.11 2.61 10.27
C SER A 83 -25.29 2.35 11.76
N HIS A 84 -26.46 2.68 12.29
CA HIS A 84 -26.78 2.46 13.70
C HIS A 84 -26.83 0.98 14.09
N ASP A 85 -27.20 0.11 13.15
CA ASP A 85 -27.25 -1.34 13.38
C ASP A 85 -25.89 -2.04 13.19
N GLY A 86 -24.86 -1.30 12.78
CA GLY A 86 -23.50 -1.81 12.55
C GLY A 86 -23.35 -2.68 11.32
N LYS A 87 -24.36 -2.79 10.45
CA LYS A 87 -24.37 -3.69 9.29
C LYS A 87 -23.84 -3.07 8.01
N VAL A 88 -23.64 -1.76 8.00
CA VAL A 88 -23.06 -1.02 6.87
C VAL A 88 -21.76 -0.39 7.31
N SER A 89 -20.76 -0.49 6.48
CA SER A 89 -19.45 0.11 6.73
C SER A 89 -19.00 1.00 5.60
N LEU A 90 -18.16 1.96 5.95
CA LEU A 90 -17.42 2.78 5.01
C LEU A 90 -15.98 2.33 5.01
N GLY A 91 -15.49 1.90 3.86
CA GLY A 91 -14.09 1.55 3.67
C GLY A 91 -13.31 2.73 3.12
N PHE A 92 -12.27 3.15 3.84
CA PHE A 92 -11.32 4.16 3.41
C PHE A 92 -10.04 3.48 2.95
N VAL A 93 -9.57 3.83 1.77
CA VAL A 93 -8.34 3.28 1.20
C VAL A 93 -7.37 4.40 0.89
N SER A 94 -6.14 4.25 1.33
CA SER A 94 -5.02 5.08 0.89
C SER A 94 -3.90 4.19 0.37
N ALA A 95 -3.30 4.57 -0.74
CA ALA A 95 -2.18 3.87 -1.32
C ALA A 95 -1.01 4.83 -1.52
N LEU A 96 0.15 4.44 -1.02
CA LEU A 96 1.39 5.18 -1.12
C LEU A 96 2.36 4.42 -2.00
N LYS A 97 2.95 5.09 -2.97
CA LYS A 97 4.01 4.55 -3.81
C LYS A 97 5.33 5.19 -3.44
N ASP A 98 6.25 4.38 -2.92
CA ASP A 98 7.62 4.76 -2.64
C ASP A 98 8.54 4.27 -3.76
N THR A 99 9.40 5.14 -4.25
CA THR A 99 10.38 4.82 -5.28
C THR A 99 11.77 4.87 -4.70
N TYR A 100 12.55 3.82 -4.95
CA TYR A 100 13.93 3.67 -4.53
C TYR A 100 14.82 3.49 -5.75
N ASN A 101 15.95 4.17 -5.75
CA ASN A 101 17.02 3.95 -6.72
C ASN A 101 18.21 3.28 -6.06
N LEU A 102 18.85 2.38 -6.81
CA LEU A 102 20.12 1.80 -6.41
C LEU A 102 21.21 2.85 -6.58
N LYS A 103 21.76 3.30 -5.46
CA LYS A 103 22.91 4.18 -5.45
C LYS A 103 24.15 3.33 -5.31
N LYS A 104 24.89 3.20 -6.40
CA LYS A 104 26.23 2.63 -6.36
C LYS A 104 27.11 3.58 -5.56
N SER A 105 27.62 3.11 -4.45
CA SER A 105 28.63 3.83 -3.72
C SER A 105 29.86 3.94 -4.62
N SER A 106 30.08 5.13 -5.16
CA SER A 106 31.30 5.44 -5.88
C SER A 106 32.48 5.72 -4.94
N ASN A 107 32.39 5.32 -3.70
CA ASN A 107 33.54 5.20 -2.83
C ASN A 107 34.44 4.07 -3.34
N SER A 108 34.86 4.20 -4.55
CA SER A 108 36.08 3.57 -4.95
C SER A 108 37.20 4.24 -4.16
N ALA A 109 37.29 3.86 -2.94
CA ALA A 109 38.46 4.14 -2.14
C ALA A 109 39.69 3.48 -2.73
N SER A 110 39.63 3.06 -3.93
CA SER A 110 40.71 2.62 -4.79
C SER A 110 41.73 3.71 -4.99
N VAL A 111 41.41 4.92 -4.67
CA VAL A 111 42.34 6.03 -4.71
C VAL A 111 43.32 5.90 -3.56
N GLY A 112 44.56 5.74 -3.87
CA GLY A 112 45.65 5.69 -2.89
C GLY A 112 46.02 4.29 -2.44
N VAL A 113 45.36 3.29 -2.88
CA VAL A 113 45.67 1.91 -2.53
C VAL A 113 46.64 1.30 -3.49
N GLY A 114 47.06 2.01 -4.53
CA GLY A 114 48.00 1.51 -5.50
C GLY A 114 49.32 1.04 -4.91
N ALA A 115 49.72 1.56 -3.78
CA ALA A 115 50.92 1.16 -3.08
C ALA A 115 50.77 -0.13 -2.28
N LEU A 116 49.54 -0.50 -1.94
CA LEU A 116 49.25 -1.67 -1.14
C LEU A 116 48.33 -2.65 -1.85
N GLY A 117 48.25 -2.57 -3.13
CA GLY A 117 47.27 -3.13 -4.03
C GLY A 117 46.88 -4.59 -3.85
N SER A 118 47.50 -5.31 -3.00
CA SER A 118 47.14 -6.71 -2.74
C SER A 118 45.89 -6.89 -1.85
N LEU A 119 45.42 -5.84 -1.30
CA LEU A 119 44.31 -5.90 -0.33
C LEU A 119 43.11 -5.07 -0.73
N SER A 120 43.05 -4.64 -1.96
CA SER A 120 41.84 -4.08 -2.50
C SER A 120 40.78 -5.15 -2.45
N LEU A 121 40.11 -5.17 -1.36
CA LEU A 121 39.13 -6.15 -1.06
C LEU A 121 37.93 -5.90 -1.91
N PRO A 122 37.35 -6.93 -2.51
CA PRO A 122 36.09 -6.84 -3.22
C PRO A 122 34.93 -6.47 -2.32
N PHE A 123 35.18 -6.15 -1.07
CA PHE A 123 34.14 -5.74 -0.12
C PHE A 123 33.54 -4.37 -0.39
N ALA A 124 34.19 -3.55 -1.17
CA ALA A 124 33.61 -2.29 -1.63
C ALA A 124 32.40 -2.49 -2.55
N ALA A 125 32.25 -3.67 -3.12
CA ALA A 125 31.10 -4.00 -3.96
C ALA A 125 29.80 -4.22 -3.17
N GLY A 126 29.85 -4.30 -1.84
CA GLY A 126 28.69 -4.52 -0.99
C GLY A 126 27.95 -3.26 -0.52
N ASN A 127 28.38 -2.08 -0.96
CA ASN A 127 27.82 -0.80 -0.51
C ASN A 127 26.74 -0.25 -1.45
N ASP A 128 26.17 -1.07 -2.30
CA ASP A 128 25.00 -0.69 -3.08
C ASP A 128 23.80 -0.56 -2.13
N SER A 129 23.34 0.66 -1.93
CA SER A 129 22.18 0.94 -1.09
C SER A 129 21.02 1.44 -1.91
N LEU A 130 19.83 0.98 -1.57
CA LEU A 130 18.58 1.54 -2.08
C LEU A 130 18.30 2.85 -1.35
N VAL A 131 18.16 3.92 -2.11
CA VAL A 131 17.85 5.25 -1.60
C VAL A 131 16.45 5.64 -2.04
N LYS A 132 15.63 6.04 -1.10
CA LYS A 132 14.29 6.55 -1.39
C LYS A 132 14.40 7.90 -2.09
N VAL A 133 13.91 7.96 -3.32
CA VAL A 133 13.99 9.15 -4.17
C VAL A 133 12.63 9.80 -4.39
N GLY A 134 11.56 9.15 -4.01
CA GLY A 134 10.22 9.70 -4.14
C GLY A 134 9.21 8.95 -3.29
N SER A 135 8.17 9.66 -2.93
CA SER A 135 7.00 9.12 -2.24
C SER A 135 5.78 9.91 -2.69
N GLU A 136 4.80 9.22 -3.19
CA GLU A 136 3.57 9.87 -3.66
C GLU A 136 2.34 9.02 -3.37
N THR A 137 1.23 9.69 -3.06
CA THR A 137 -0.06 9.02 -2.97
C THR A 137 -0.54 8.64 -4.37
N VAL A 138 -0.96 7.39 -4.53
CA VAL A 138 -1.62 6.96 -5.76
C VAL A 138 -2.94 7.71 -5.91
N ASN A 139 -3.12 8.42 -7.00
CA ASN A 139 -4.29 9.27 -7.24
C ASN A 139 -5.19 8.75 -8.38
N SER A 140 -4.89 7.60 -8.94
CA SER A 140 -5.67 6.99 -10.01
C SER A 140 -7.02 6.51 -9.50
N ALA A 141 -8.11 7.11 -9.95
CA ALA A 141 -9.46 6.65 -9.62
C ALA A 141 -9.70 5.19 -10.02
N THR A 142 -9.18 4.79 -11.17
CA THR A 142 -9.27 3.40 -11.66
C THR A 142 -8.62 2.40 -10.71
N PHE A 143 -7.50 2.76 -10.11
CA PHE A 143 -6.82 1.92 -9.13
C PHE A 143 -7.74 1.64 -7.92
N TYR A 144 -8.35 2.67 -7.36
CA TYR A 144 -9.24 2.54 -6.20
C TYR A 144 -10.54 1.83 -6.56
N ASP A 145 -11.14 2.16 -7.68
CA ASP A 145 -12.37 1.50 -8.16
C ASP A 145 -12.15 -0.01 -8.34
N SER A 146 -11.03 -0.40 -8.93
CA SER A 146 -10.68 -1.81 -9.12
C SER A 146 -10.49 -2.53 -7.79
N LEU A 147 -9.84 -1.89 -6.82
CA LEU A 147 -9.67 -2.47 -5.48
C LEU A 147 -11.00 -2.60 -4.75
N PHE A 148 -11.85 -1.58 -4.80
CA PHE A 148 -13.16 -1.63 -4.18
C PHE A 148 -14.05 -2.71 -4.80
N ASP A 149 -14.01 -2.87 -6.12
CA ASP A 149 -14.75 -3.93 -6.82
C ASP A 149 -14.25 -5.32 -6.41
N LEU A 150 -12.95 -5.47 -6.24
CA LEU A 150 -12.35 -6.72 -5.76
C LEU A 150 -12.81 -7.05 -4.33
N ILE A 151 -12.82 -6.07 -3.43
CA ILE A 151 -13.32 -6.24 -2.06
C ILE A 151 -14.79 -6.67 -2.08
N LYS A 152 -15.62 -6.03 -2.91
CA LYS A 152 -17.02 -6.40 -3.07
C LYS A 152 -17.18 -7.85 -3.55
N SER A 153 -16.32 -8.31 -4.44
CA SER A 153 -16.38 -9.68 -4.94
C SER A 153 -16.11 -10.71 -3.82
N PHE A 154 -15.15 -10.44 -2.94
CA PHE A 154 -14.88 -11.30 -1.78
C PHE A 154 -16.01 -11.28 -0.76
N LEU A 155 -16.67 -10.12 -0.56
CA LEU A 155 -17.86 -10.04 0.29
C LEU A 155 -19.02 -10.87 -0.26
N ARG A 156 -19.25 -10.88 -1.56
CA ARG A 156 -20.27 -11.71 -2.20
C ARG A 156 -19.98 -13.20 -2.05
N GLN A 157 -18.72 -13.61 -2.20
CA GLN A 157 -18.32 -15.00 -2.00
C GLN A 157 -18.57 -15.45 -0.55
N ASP A 158 -18.22 -14.64 0.41
CA ASP A 158 -18.46 -14.92 1.83
C ASP A 158 -19.96 -15.06 2.14
N ALA A 159 -20.79 -14.19 1.59
CA ALA A 159 -22.24 -14.27 1.75
C ALA A 159 -22.81 -15.57 1.15
N THR A 160 -22.33 -16.01 0.00
CA THR A 160 -22.75 -17.27 -0.63
C THR A 160 -22.39 -18.48 0.19
N LEU A 161 -21.14 -18.53 0.72
CA LEU A 161 -20.68 -19.63 1.57
C LEU A 161 -21.50 -19.73 2.88
N ARG A 162 -21.89 -18.61 3.44
CA ARG A 162 -22.75 -18.58 4.65
C ARG A 162 -24.13 -19.11 4.39
N GLN A 163 -24.72 -18.80 3.23
CA GLN A 163 -26.02 -19.32 2.88
C GLN A 163 -25.99 -20.82 2.65
N GLN A 164 -24.94 -21.36 2.04
CA GLN A 164 -24.76 -22.80 1.87
C GLN A 164 -24.63 -23.52 3.22
N SER A 165 -23.82 -23.00 4.14
CA SER A 165 -23.65 -23.63 5.45
C SER A 165 -24.96 -23.68 6.26
N LEU A 166 -25.79 -22.65 6.16
CA LEU A 166 -27.09 -22.63 6.84
C LEU A 166 -28.07 -23.66 6.25
N HIS A 167 -27.98 -23.93 4.97
CA HIS A 167 -28.84 -24.91 4.29
C HIS A 167 -28.42 -26.34 4.62
N ASP A 168 -27.11 -26.59 4.67
CA ASP A 168 -26.56 -27.90 5.03
C ASP A 168 -26.87 -28.29 6.48
N ASP A 169 -26.99 -27.31 7.38
CA ASP A 169 -27.37 -27.54 8.79
C ASP A 169 -28.85 -27.86 8.95
N GLU A 170 -29.72 -27.36 8.06
CA GLU A 170 -31.16 -27.70 8.07
C GLU A 170 -31.44 -29.12 7.55
N ASP A 171 -30.63 -29.61 6.61
CA ASP A 171 -30.79 -30.97 6.05
C ASP A 171 -30.29 -32.07 6.98
N PHE A 172 -29.63 -31.74 8.08
CA PHE A 172 -29.08 -32.72 9.03
C PHE A 172 -29.99 -33.00 10.25
N VAL A 173 -31.16 -32.38 10.31
CA VAL A 173 -32.11 -32.48 11.45
C VAL A 173 -33.32 -33.38 11.13
N GLU A 174 -33.28 -34.25 10.12
CA GLU A 174 -34.30 -35.30 9.94
C GLU A 174 -33.80 -36.69 10.38
#